data_61cc8c1d853c2af449b71676f6feed6d
#
_entry.id   61cc8c1d853c2af449b71676f6feed6d
#
_cell.length_a   1.000
_cell.length_b   1.000
_cell.length_c   1.000
_cell.angle_alpha   90.00
_cell.angle_beta   90.00
_cell.angle_gamma   90.00
#
_symmetry.space_group_name_H-M   'P 1'
#
loop_
_entity.id
_entity.type
_entity.pdbx_description
1 polymer ?
#
loop_
_entity_poly.entity_id
_entity_poly.type
_entity_poly.pdbx_seq_one_letter_code
_entity_poly.pdbx_strand_id
1 'polypeptide(L)'
;MFVRKVTLQLKPNTRAEFTRLMEKEIIPTLRKQKGFRDEMTFIGPDGKDAFALSIWETKESAENYVREVYPTVLKTLTNQLENTPQVHVYELINSTPHMLAVGAAA
;
A
#
# COMPACT_ATOMS: atom_id res chain seq x y z
N MET A 1 -9.71 -12.00 1.52
CA MET A 1 -8.73 -10.92 1.76
C MET A 1 -8.99 -9.76 0.84
N PHE A 2 -8.96 -8.58 1.38
CA PHE A 2 -9.24 -7.35 0.66
C PHE A 2 -7.93 -6.67 0.30
N VAL A 3 -7.79 -6.24 -0.96
CA VAL A 3 -6.55 -5.65 -1.46
C VAL A 3 -6.80 -4.22 -1.94
N ARG A 4 -5.94 -3.28 -1.52
CA ARG A 4 -5.91 -1.92 -2.03
C ARG A 4 -4.67 -1.76 -2.90
N LYS A 5 -4.86 -1.32 -4.13
CA LYS A 5 -3.75 -0.96 -5.01
C LYS A 5 -3.72 0.56 -5.15
N VAL A 6 -2.61 1.14 -4.78
CA VAL A 6 -2.39 2.59 -4.86
C VAL A 6 -1.37 2.84 -5.96
N THR A 7 -1.81 3.45 -7.05
CA THR A 7 -0.94 3.77 -8.18
C THR A 7 -0.37 5.18 -7.99
N LEU A 8 0.94 5.29 -8.13
CA LEU A 8 1.70 6.49 -7.81
C LEU A 8 2.52 6.94 -9.02
N GLN A 9 2.70 8.26 -9.15
CA GLN A 9 3.65 8.86 -10.08
C GLN A 9 4.66 9.62 -9.26
N LEU A 10 5.90 9.15 -9.26
CA LEU A 10 6.97 9.77 -8.48
C LEU A 10 7.61 10.91 -9.26
N LYS A 11 7.97 11.99 -8.55
CA LYS A 11 8.77 13.05 -9.13
C LYS A 11 10.17 12.54 -9.44
N PRO A 12 10.88 13.15 -10.40
CA PRO A 12 12.26 12.76 -10.69
C PRO A 12 13.13 12.81 -9.44
N ASN A 13 14.04 11.85 -9.33
CA ASN A 13 15.06 11.81 -8.27
C ASN A 13 14.51 11.69 -6.84
N THR A 14 13.31 11.09 -6.69
CA THR A 14 12.70 10.94 -5.37
C THR A 14 12.69 9.49 -4.89
N ARG A 15 13.19 8.55 -5.69
CA ARG A 15 13.13 7.13 -5.36
C ARG A 15 13.72 6.79 -3.99
N ALA A 16 14.91 7.32 -3.69
CA ALA A 16 15.59 7.02 -2.43
C ALA A 16 14.78 7.53 -1.24
N GLU A 17 14.28 8.76 -1.31
CA GLU A 17 13.49 9.33 -0.24
C GLU A 17 12.15 8.63 -0.09
N PHE A 18 11.52 8.30 -1.21
CA PHE A 18 10.28 7.52 -1.19
C PHE A 18 10.47 6.17 -0.50
N THR A 19 11.54 5.46 -0.86
CA THR A 19 11.86 4.17 -0.25
C THR A 19 12.09 4.32 1.25
N ARG A 20 12.83 5.34 1.65
CA ARG A 20 13.09 5.61 3.06
C ARG A 20 11.81 5.88 3.83
N LEU A 21 10.94 6.72 3.28
CA LEU A 21 9.64 7.04 3.93
C LEU A 21 8.76 5.79 4.07
N MET A 22 8.73 4.97 3.02
CA MET A 22 7.96 3.72 3.10
C MET A 22 8.48 2.83 4.22
N GLU A 23 9.78 2.62 4.29
CA GLU A 23 10.37 1.72 5.28
C GLU A 23 10.32 2.26 6.71
N LYS A 24 10.55 3.55 6.88
CA LYS A 24 10.70 4.14 8.21
C LYS A 24 9.42 4.69 8.80
N GLU A 25 8.46 5.08 7.98
CA GLU A 25 7.24 5.70 8.46
C GLU A 25 5.95 5.00 8.04
N ILE A 26 5.81 4.67 6.76
CA ILE A 26 4.53 4.15 6.27
C ILE A 26 4.31 2.70 6.72
N ILE A 27 5.26 1.82 6.46
CA ILE A 27 5.12 0.41 6.83
C ILE A 27 4.95 0.22 8.34
N PRO A 28 5.74 0.88 9.20
CA PRO A 28 5.50 0.79 10.64
C PRO A 28 4.10 1.25 11.05
N THR A 29 3.58 2.28 10.40
CA THR A 29 2.22 2.75 10.66
C THR A 29 1.19 1.71 10.25
N LEU A 30 1.36 1.11 9.06
CA LEU A 30 0.47 0.06 8.58
C LEU A 30 0.45 -1.13 9.54
N ARG A 31 1.60 -1.54 10.04
CA ARG A 31 1.69 -2.69 10.95
C ARG A 31 0.88 -2.53 12.22
N LYS A 32 0.58 -1.32 12.61
CA LYS A 32 -0.22 -1.04 13.80
C LYS A 32 -1.72 -1.12 13.55
N GLN A 33 -2.13 -1.23 12.29
CA GLN A 33 -3.54 -1.18 11.95
C GLN A 33 -4.20 -2.54 12.12
N LYS A 34 -5.40 -2.53 12.70
CA LYS A 34 -6.18 -3.75 12.87
C LYS A 34 -6.53 -4.33 11.50
N GLY A 35 -6.30 -5.62 11.33
CA GLY A 35 -6.62 -6.32 10.10
C GLY A 35 -5.60 -6.16 8.99
N PHE A 36 -4.53 -5.41 9.20
CA PHE A 36 -3.45 -5.32 8.22
C PHE A 36 -2.71 -6.66 8.13
N ARG A 37 -2.42 -7.10 6.90
CA ARG A 37 -1.70 -8.35 6.69
C ARG A 37 -0.35 -8.12 6.02
N ASP A 38 -0.33 -7.52 4.84
CA ASP A 38 0.90 -7.38 4.07
C ASP A 38 0.90 -6.10 3.25
N GLU A 39 2.10 -5.66 2.89
CA GLU A 39 2.31 -4.53 2.00
C GLU A 39 3.46 -4.84 1.06
N MET A 40 3.29 -4.51 -0.22
CA MET A 40 4.34 -4.65 -1.22
C MET A 40 4.34 -3.41 -2.09
N THR A 41 5.52 -2.85 -2.32
CA THR A 41 5.68 -1.66 -3.15
C THR A 41 6.56 -1.97 -4.33
N PHE A 42 6.15 -1.53 -5.51
CA PHE A 42 6.85 -1.78 -6.77
C PHE A 42 7.17 -0.46 -7.44
N ILE A 43 8.36 -0.36 -8.02
CA ILE A 43 8.77 0.79 -8.80
C ILE A 43 9.18 0.28 -10.19
N GLY A 44 8.64 0.91 -11.23
CA GLY A 44 8.96 0.55 -12.59
C GLY A 44 10.40 0.92 -12.98
N PRO A 45 10.89 0.39 -14.12
CA PRO A 45 12.26 0.64 -14.55
C PRO A 45 12.58 2.13 -14.78
N ASP A 46 11.57 2.95 -15.07
CA ASP A 46 11.76 4.38 -15.29
C ASP A 46 11.97 5.16 -13.97
N GLY A 47 11.76 4.51 -12.83
CA GLY A 47 11.87 5.16 -11.53
C GLY A 47 10.74 6.12 -11.20
N LYS A 48 9.72 6.19 -12.04
CA LYS A 48 8.61 7.14 -11.88
C LYS A 48 7.28 6.44 -11.62
N ASP A 49 6.98 5.39 -12.38
CA ASP A 49 5.76 4.62 -12.18
C ASP A 49 5.93 3.70 -10.99
N ALA A 50 4.99 3.76 -10.07
CA ALA A 50 5.04 2.92 -8.89
C ALA A 50 3.64 2.50 -8.49
N PHE A 51 3.54 1.42 -7.76
CA PHE A 51 2.29 1.08 -7.09
C PHE A 51 2.57 0.31 -5.82
N ALA A 52 1.65 0.41 -4.90
CA ALA A 52 1.72 -0.29 -3.63
C ALA A 52 0.46 -1.13 -3.46
N LEU A 53 0.64 -2.36 -2.99
CA LEU A 53 -0.46 -3.24 -2.62
C LEU A 53 -0.49 -3.37 -1.11
N SER A 54 -1.64 -3.14 -0.51
CA SER A 54 -1.85 -3.47 0.89
C SER A 54 -2.96 -4.51 0.99
N ILE A 55 -2.73 -5.51 1.82
CA ILE A 55 -3.63 -6.66 1.97
C ILE A 55 -4.20 -6.64 3.36
N TRP A 56 -5.53 -6.74 3.44
CA TRP A 56 -6.29 -6.59 4.67
C TRP A 56 -7.19 -7.80 4.89
N GLU A 57 -7.42 -8.15 6.15
CA GLU A 57 -8.28 -9.28 6.48
C GLU A 57 -9.71 -9.06 5.99
N THR A 58 -10.21 -7.83 6.14
CA THR A 58 -11.58 -7.50 5.74
C THR A 58 -11.63 -6.15 5.05
N LYS A 59 -12.67 -5.94 4.27
CA LYS A 59 -12.97 -4.64 3.68
C LYS A 59 -13.12 -3.57 4.75
N GLU A 60 -13.77 -3.92 5.85
CA GLU A 60 -14.00 -2.99 6.95
C GLU A 60 -12.69 -2.48 7.56
N SER A 61 -11.72 -3.37 7.77
CA SER A 61 -10.41 -2.97 8.29
C SER A 61 -9.73 -1.98 7.36
N ALA A 62 -9.78 -2.24 6.04
CA ALA A 62 -9.21 -1.35 5.05
C ALA A 62 -9.91 0.01 5.07
N GLU A 63 -11.23 0.02 5.16
CA GLU A 63 -12.00 1.27 5.19
C GLU A 63 -11.70 2.08 6.44
N ASN A 64 -11.52 1.45 7.58
CA ASN A 64 -11.14 2.14 8.79
C ASN A 64 -9.77 2.81 8.64
N TYR A 65 -8.81 2.10 8.06
CA TYR A 65 -7.50 2.66 7.76
C TYR A 65 -7.61 3.88 6.83
N VAL A 66 -8.39 3.76 5.77
CA VAL A 66 -8.55 4.85 4.79
C VAL A 66 -9.12 6.10 5.47
N ARG A 67 -10.09 5.93 6.34
CA ARG A 67 -10.73 7.04 7.01
C ARG A 67 -9.82 7.71 8.03
N GLU A 68 -9.09 6.92 8.81
CA GLU A 68 -8.41 7.42 9.99
C GLU A 68 -6.92 7.68 9.79
N VAL A 69 -6.26 6.97 8.90
CA VAL A 69 -4.80 6.99 8.80
C VAL A 69 -4.29 7.39 7.42
N TYR A 70 -4.95 6.94 6.36
CA TYR A 70 -4.48 7.19 5.00
C TYR A 70 -4.24 8.66 4.67
N PRO A 71 -5.07 9.62 5.10
CA PRO A 71 -4.80 11.03 4.84
C PRO A 71 -3.42 11.48 5.33
N THR A 72 -2.99 10.97 6.49
CA THR A 72 -1.65 11.27 7.03
C THR A 72 -0.56 10.63 6.17
N VAL A 73 -0.80 9.41 5.70
CA VAL A 73 0.14 8.74 4.80
C VAL A 73 0.34 9.54 3.52
N LEU A 74 -0.74 10.00 2.91
CA LEU A 74 -0.67 10.85 1.72
C LEU A 74 0.12 12.12 1.98
N LYS A 75 -0.11 12.74 3.11
CA LYS A 75 0.58 13.97 3.49
C LYS A 75 2.09 13.72 3.60
N THR A 76 2.47 12.60 4.18
CA THR A 76 3.88 12.23 4.33
C THR A 76 4.56 12.06 2.96
N LEU A 77 3.83 11.56 1.97
CA LEU A 77 4.38 11.28 0.64
C LEU A 77 4.22 12.42 -0.37
N THR A 78 3.51 13.48 -0.03
CA THR A 78 3.15 14.53 -0.98
C THR A 78 4.32 15.09 -1.77
N ASN A 79 5.47 15.30 -1.13
CA ASN A 79 6.62 15.91 -1.80
C ASN A 79 7.27 14.99 -2.84
N GLN A 80 7.00 13.71 -2.80
CA GLN A 80 7.56 12.73 -3.73
C GLN A 80 6.63 12.44 -4.91
N LEU A 81 5.39 12.92 -4.85
CA LEU A 81 4.37 12.56 -5.85
C LEU A 81 4.11 13.69 -6.82
N GLU A 82 3.96 13.33 -8.12
CA GLU A 82 3.56 14.27 -9.16
C GLU A 82 2.11 14.72 -8.99
N ASN A 83 1.26 13.80 -8.57
CA ASN A 83 -0.17 14.06 -8.45
C ASN A 83 -0.79 13.13 -7.42
N THR A 84 -2.08 13.30 -7.20
CA THR A 84 -2.81 12.47 -6.26
C THR A 84 -2.84 11.02 -6.73
N PRO A 85 -2.51 10.07 -5.86
CA PRO A 85 -2.56 8.65 -6.21
C PRO A 85 -3.96 8.20 -6.58
N GLN A 86 -4.01 7.20 -7.47
CA GLN A 86 -5.26 6.53 -7.81
C GLN A 86 -5.35 5.24 -7.01
N VAL A 87 -6.54 4.96 -6.48
CA VAL A 87 -6.75 3.78 -5.65
C VAL A 87 -7.76 2.86 -6.31
N HIS A 88 -7.41 1.58 -6.40
CA HIS A 88 -8.30 0.52 -6.85
C HIS A 88 -8.35 -0.57 -5.80
N VAL A 89 -9.48 -1.24 -5.68
CA VAL A 89 -9.66 -2.28 -4.68
C VAL A 89 -10.01 -3.60 -5.36
N TYR A 90 -9.57 -4.68 -4.75
CA TYR A 90 -9.70 -6.01 -5.30
C TYR A 90 -9.93 -7.02 -4.18
N GLU A 91 -10.47 -8.16 -4.56
CA GLU A 91 -10.51 -9.31 -3.68
C GLU A 91 -9.38 -10.26 -4.08
N LEU A 92 -8.64 -10.76 -3.11
CA LEU A 92 -7.60 -11.73 -3.38
C LEU A 92 -8.23 -13.10 -3.60
N ILE A 93 -8.06 -13.64 -4.80
CA ILE A 93 -8.67 -14.92 -5.17
C ILE A 93 -7.79 -16.09 -4.78
N ASN A 94 -6.50 -15.98 -5.05
CA ASN A 94 -5.55 -17.02 -4.66
C ASN A 94 -4.14 -16.46 -4.54
N SER A 95 -3.29 -17.20 -3.84
CA SER A 95 -1.92 -16.78 -3.60
C SER A 95 -1.09 -18.02 -3.29
N THR A 96 0.15 -18.06 -3.79
CA THR A 96 1.07 -19.12 -3.43
C THR A 96 1.72 -18.91 -2.06
N PRO A 97 1.99 -17.66 -1.60
CA PRO A 97 2.48 -17.49 -0.24
C PRO A 97 1.48 -18.03 0.77
N HIS A 98 1.87 -19.03 1.51
CA HIS A 98 0.98 -19.70 2.48
C HIS A 98 0.47 -18.75 3.56
N MET A 99 1.18 -17.68 3.82
CA MET A 99 0.80 -16.74 4.87
C MET A 99 -0.46 -15.96 4.56
N LEU A 100 -0.81 -15.83 3.30
CA LEU A 100 -2.03 -15.13 2.92
C LEU A 100 -3.26 -16.01 3.06
N ALA A 101 -3.09 -17.30 3.07
CA ALA A 101 -4.07 -18.28 3.51
C ALA A 101 -5.50 -18.16 3.02
N VAL A 102 -5.76 -17.38 1.99
CA VAL A 102 -7.13 -17.24 1.46
C VAL A 102 -7.60 -18.57 0.92
N GLY A 103 -6.74 -19.21 0.15
CA GLY A 103 -7.06 -20.50 -0.43
C GLY A 103 -7.23 -21.58 0.62
N ALA A 104 -6.54 -21.45 1.74
CA ALA A 104 -6.66 -22.44 2.79
C ALA A 104 -8.06 -22.48 3.40
N ALA A 105 -8.78 -21.40 3.26
CA ALA A 105 -10.17 -21.35 3.71
C ALA A 105 -11.09 -22.09 2.76
N ALA A 106 -10.64 -22.36 1.60
CA ALA A 106 -11.47 -23.03 0.60
C ALA A 106 -11.39 -24.54 0.71
#